data_83adfc7431b6576436d912d83f624799
#
_entry.id   83adfc7431b6576436d912d83f624799
#
_cell.length_a   1.000
_cell.length_b   1.000
_cell.length_c   1.000
_cell.angle_alpha   90.00
_cell.angle_beta   90.00
_cell.angle_gamma   90.00
#
_symmetry.space_group_name_H-M   'P 1'
#
loop_
_entity.id
_entity.type
_entity.pdbx_description
1 polymer ?
#
loop_
_entity_poly.entity_id
_entity_poly.type
_entity_poly.pdbx_seq_one_letter_code
_entity_poly.pdbx_strand_id
1 'polypeptide(L)'
;MPKDELGQENMEALKKGIANLDKHIENIKKYGVPVVVTLNAFITDTQEEYEFIKKHCEEQGCEFALAKVWEKGGEGGVELAEKVLKAVEKPSEFKPLYKDEASLEEKIETVAKEIYGADGITYSDAAKKELKHIEEMGFGNLPVCMAKTQYSLSDNPKLLGRPENFTINVREVYINAGAGFVVVLTGKVLTMPGLPKKPAAYGIDFCLLYTSPSPRDMR
;
A
#
# COMPACT_ATOMS: atom_id res chain seq x y z
N MET A 1 1.26 -10.08 -17.89
CA MET A 1 0.44 -11.28 -18.03
C MET A 1 -0.98 -10.87 -18.41
N PRO A 2 -1.62 -11.43 -19.43
CA PRO A 2 -3.02 -11.19 -19.77
C PRO A 2 -3.94 -11.61 -18.61
N LYS A 3 -5.13 -10.98 -18.49
CA LYS A 3 -6.05 -11.26 -17.37
C LYS A 3 -6.61 -12.68 -17.37
N ASP A 4 -6.78 -13.26 -18.55
CA ASP A 4 -7.27 -14.61 -18.79
C ASP A 4 -6.24 -15.69 -18.43
N GLU A 5 -4.97 -15.34 -18.30
CA GLU A 5 -3.87 -16.24 -17.91
C GLU A 5 -3.53 -16.17 -16.41
N LEU A 6 -4.18 -15.27 -15.63
CA LEU A 6 -3.87 -15.09 -14.21
C LEU A 6 -4.19 -16.30 -13.32
N GLY A 7 -5.03 -17.22 -13.78
CA GLY A 7 -5.33 -18.48 -13.10
C GLY A 7 -4.40 -19.63 -13.44
N GLN A 8 -3.30 -19.37 -14.17
CA GLN A 8 -2.30 -20.39 -14.52
C GLN A 8 -1.01 -20.12 -13.78
N GLU A 9 -0.36 -21.19 -13.31
CA GLU A 9 0.96 -21.10 -12.68
C GLU A 9 1.97 -20.41 -13.60
N ASN A 10 2.68 -19.43 -13.03
CA ASN A 10 3.74 -18.75 -13.75
C ASN A 10 4.88 -18.33 -12.82
N MET A 11 5.76 -19.28 -12.52
CA MET A 11 6.92 -19.10 -11.65
C MET A 11 7.89 -18.04 -12.16
N GLU A 12 8.00 -17.84 -13.48
CA GLU A 12 8.88 -16.80 -14.03
C GLU A 12 8.31 -15.39 -13.74
N ALA A 13 7.01 -15.20 -13.91
CA ALA A 13 6.36 -13.95 -13.57
C ALA A 13 6.40 -13.68 -12.06
N LEU A 14 6.20 -14.71 -11.23
CA LEU A 14 6.28 -14.63 -9.79
C LEU A 14 7.69 -14.21 -9.32
N LYS A 15 8.74 -14.84 -9.85
CA LYS A 15 10.14 -14.50 -9.55
C LYS A 15 10.51 -13.08 -9.97
N LYS A 16 9.94 -12.57 -11.06
CA LYS A 16 10.12 -11.15 -11.46
C LYS A 16 9.34 -10.19 -10.57
N GLY A 17 8.16 -10.59 -10.12
CA GLY A 17 7.27 -9.76 -9.32
C GLY A 17 7.64 -9.67 -7.84
N ILE A 18 8.37 -10.66 -7.31
CA ILE A 18 8.67 -10.76 -5.87
C ILE A 18 9.42 -9.55 -5.32
N ALA A 19 10.22 -8.86 -6.15
CA ALA A 19 10.93 -7.64 -5.77
C ALA A 19 9.99 -6.51 -5.27
N ASN A 20 8.73 -6.52 -5.69
CA ASN A 20 7.72 -5.61 -5.16
C ASN A 20 7.40 -5.94 -3.69
N LEU A 21 7.26 -7.23 -3.36
CA LEU A 21 7.07 -7.68 -1.98
C LEU A 21 8.28 -7.31 -1.11
N ASP A 22 9.50 -7.48 -1.63
CA ASP A 22 10.73 -7.10 -0.91
C ASP A 22 10.69 -5.63 -0.49
N LYS A 23 10.28 -4.75 -1.40
CA LYS A 23 10.18 -3.32 -1.08
C LYS A 23 9.14 -3.06 0.01
N HIS A 24 8.02 -3.76 0.02
CA HIS A 24 7.02 -3.62 1.08
C HIS A 24 7.50 -4.15 2.43
N ILE A 25 8.24 -5.26 2.45
CA ILE A 25 8.89 -5.80 3.67
C ILE A 25 9.90 -4.79 4.21
N GLU A 26 10.78 -4.26 3.35
CA GLU A 26 11.73 -3.22 3.71
C GLU A 26 11.05 -1.99 4.31
N ASN A 27 9.95 -1.54 3.70
CA ASN A 27 9.20 -0.38 4.16
C ASN A 27 8.67 -0.56 5.59
N ILE A 28 8.08 -1.72 5.90
CA ILE A 28 7.56 -1.98 7.24
C ILE A 28 8.70 -2.12 8.25
N LYS A 29 9.80 -2.79 7.89
CA LYS A 29 10.97 -2.91 8.76
C LYS A 29 11.58 -1.57 9.16
N LYS A 30 11.47 -0.53 8.32
CA LYS A 30 11.93 0.84 8.64
C LYS A 30 11.24 1.44 9.86
N TYR A 31 10.02 1.00 10.15
CA TYR A 31 9.28 1.43 11.34
C TYR A 31 9.67 0.67 12.61
N GLY A 32 10.60 -0.29 12.54
CA GLY A 32 11.08 -1.04 13.70
C GLY A 32 10.06 -2.02 14.28
N VAL A 33 9.15 -2.54 13.44
CA VAL A 33 8.14 -3.52 13.85
C VAL A 33 8.34 -4.86 13.15
N PRO A 34 7.95 -5.98 13.77
CA PRO A 34 7.99 -7.28 13.12
C PRO A 34 7.02 -7.35 11.93
N VAL A 35 7.40 -8.13 10.92
CA VAL A 35 6.63 -8.29 9.68
C VAL A 35 6.07 -9.69 9.59
N VAL A 36 4.78 -9.79 9.32
CA VAL A 36 4.11 -11.05 8.95
C VAL A 36 3.57 -10.87 7.53
N VAL A 37 4.07 -11.69 6.61
CA VAL A 37 3.57 -11.72 5.22
C VAL A 37 2.45 -12.74 5.13
N THR A 38 1.33 -12.36 4.54
CA THR A 38 0.24 -13.29 4.28
C THR A 38 -0.04 -13.39 2.79
N LEU A 39 -0.16 -14.62 2.29
CA LEU A 39 -0.65 -14.89 0.95
C LEU A 39 -2.15 -15.19 1.03
N ASN A 40 -2.95 -14.36 0.39
CA ASN A 40 -4.38 -14.60 0.21
C ASN A 40 -4.56 -15.60 -0.94
N ALA A 41 -4.69 -16.88 -0.59
CA ALA A 41 -4.72 -17.98 -1.54
C ALA A 41 -5.99 -17.99 -2.39
N PHE A 42 -5.82 -18.18 -3.69
CA PHE A 42 -6.90 -18.47 -4.63
C PHE A 42 -6.93 -19.98 -4.94
N ILE A 43 -8.07 -20.47 -5.43
CA ILE A 43 -8.28 -21.90 -5.75
C ILE A 43 -7.30 -22.36 -6.84
N THR A 44 -6.88 -21.46 -7.71
CA THR A 44 -5.99 -21.72 -8.83
C THR A 44 -4.51 -21.69 -8.50
N ASP A 45 -4.15 -21.17 -7.31
CA ASP A 45 -2.76 -21.06 -6.89
C ASP A 45 -2.18 -22.42 -6.58
N THR A 46 -0.90 -22.61 -6.94
CA THR A 46 -0.23 -23.90 -6.81
C THR A 46 0.60 -24.00 -5.54
N GLN A 47 0.91 -25.24 -5.14
CA GLN A 47 1.77 -25.48 -3.98
C GLN A 47 3.20 -24.97 -4.22
N GLU A 48 3.68 -25.02 -5.48
CA GLU A 48 5.02 -24.54 -5.83
C GLU A 48 5.15 -23.02 -5.66
N GLU A 49 4.10 -22.25 -6.03
CA GLU A 49 4.03 -20.81 -5.80
C GLU A 49 4.03 -20.48 -4.31
N TYR A 50 3.28 -21.22 -3.49
CA TYR A 50 3.26 -21.03 -2.03
C TYR A 50 4.61 -21.29 -1.39
N GLU A 51 5.26 -22.40 -1.73
CA GLU A 51 6.57 -22.76 -1.19
C GLU A 51 7.65 -21.76 -1.58
N PHE A 52 7.61 -21.27 -2.81
CA PHE A 52 8.52 -20.23 -3.27
C PHE A 52 8.38 -18.95 -2.44
N ILE A 53 7.16 -18.44 -2.27
CA ILE A 53 6.92 -17.20 -1.51
C ILE A 53 7.28 -17.41 -0.04
N LYS A 54 6.88 -18.54 0.56
CA LYS A 54 7.21 -18.87 1.94
C LYS A 54 8.72 -18.87 2.18
N LYS A 55 9.46 -19.60 1.37
CA LYS A 55 10.93 -19.67 1.46
C LYS A 55 11.55 -18.29 1.31
N HIS A 56 11.08 -17.50 0.35
CA HIS A 56 11.55 -16.13 0.14
C HIS A 56 11.32 -15.24 1.37
N CYS A 57 10.14 -15.32 2.00
CA CYS A 57 9.85 -14.57 3.22
C CYS A 57 10.74 -15.01 4.39
N GLU A 58 10.99 -16.30 4.54
CA GLU A 58 11.89 -16.85 5.56
C GLU A 58 13.34 -16.36 5.37
N GLU A 59 13.84 -16.33 4.14
CA GLU A 59 15.15 -15.79 3.77
C GLU A 59 15.24 -14.26 4.08
N GLN A 60 14.13 -13.54 3.96
CA GLN A 60 14.01 -12.14 4.36
C GLN A 60 13.84 -11.95 5.88
N GLY A 61 13.79 -13.03 6.65
CA GLY A 61 13.59 -12.98 8.11
C GLY A 61 12.19 -12.53 8.51
N CYS A 62 11.17 -12.84 7.70
CA CYS A 62 9.78 -12.55 7.95
C CYS A 62 9.00 -13.81 8.27
N GLU A 63 7.96 -13.70 9.11
CA GLU A 63 6.97 -14.76 9.25
C GLU A 63 6.08 -14.79 8.01
N PHE A 64 5.67 -15.99 7.61
CA PHE A 64 4.75 -16.21 6.51
C PHE A 64 3.53 -17.01 6.96
N ALA A 65 2.34 -16.66 6.48
CA ALA A 65 1.12 -17.41 6.70
C ALA A 65 0.29 -17.49 5.41
N LEU A 66 -0.28 -18.66 5.15
CA LEU A 66 -1.23 -18.86 4.09
C LEU A 66 -2.63 -18.54 4.60
N ALA A 67 -3.34 -17.59 3.99
CA ALA A 67 -4.71 -17.23 4.35
C ALA A 67 -5.70 -17.81 3.32
N LYS A 68 -6.59 -18.68 3.78
CA LYS A 68 -7.71 -19.25 3.01
C LYS A 68 -9.06 -18.77 3.53
N VAL A 69 -9.12 -17.55 4.03
CA VAL A 69 -10.31 -16.97 4.65
C VAL A 69 -11.48 -16.91 3.65
N TRP A 70 -11.19 -16.69 2.38
CA TRP A 70 -12.18 -16.68 1.33
C TRP A 70 -12.88 -18.05 1.18
N GLU A 71 -12.11 -19.16 1.26
CA GLU A 71 -12.61 -20.53 1.10
C GLU A 71 -13.24 -21.09 2.39
N LYS A 72 -12.59 -20.83 3.55
CA LYS A 72 -12.84 -21.51 4.82
C LYS A 72 -13.36 -20.60 5.93
N GLY A 73 -13.63 -19.33 5.62
CA GLY A 73 -14.01 -18.36 6.66
C GLY A 73 -12.90 -18.21 7.71
N GLY A 74 -13.31 -18.05 8.98
CA GLY A 74 -12.38 -17.83 10.09
C GLY A 74 -11.31 -18.93 10.27
N GLU A 75 -11.66 -20.19 10.00
CA GLU A 75 -10.71 -21.31 10.09
C GLU A 75 -9.53 -21.14 9.11
N GLY A 76 -9.79 -20.55 7.94
CA GLY A 76 -8.74 -20.26 6.95
C GLY A 76 -7.75 -19.17 7.36
N GLY A 77 -7.98 -18.46 8.46
CA GLY A 77 -7.14 -17.39 9.00
C GLY A 77 -6.41 -17.74 10.29
N VAL A 78 -6.58 -18.94 10.85
CA VAL A 78 -6.02 -19.31 12.15
C VAL A 78 -4.49 -19.25 12.16
N GLU A 79 -3.83 -19.80 11.13
CA GLU A 79 -2.37 -19.73 11.01
C GLU A 79 -1.86 -18.28 11.01
N LEU A 80 -2.51 -17.38 10.26
CA LEU A 80 -2.17 -15.96 10.25
C LEU A 80 -2.34 -15.35 11.65
N ALA A 81 -3.43 -15.65 12.35
CA ALA A 81 -3.68 -15.13 13.68
C ALA A 81 -2.59 -15.59 14.68
N GLU A 82 -2.18 -16.85 14.65
CA GLU A 82 -1.11 -17.38 15.49
C GLU A 82 0.24 -16.70 15.20
N LYS A 83 0.57 -16.45 13.92
CA LYS A 83 1.78 -15.73 13.53
C LYS A 83 1.76 -14.28 14.01
N VAL A 84 0.62 -13.61 13.91
CA VAL A 84 0.45 -12.24 14.42
C VAL A 84 0.58 -12.21 15.95
N LEU A 85 -0.03 -13.14 16.68
CA LEU A 85 0.12 -13.25 18.13
C LEU A 85 1.59 -13.39 18.54
N LYS A 86 2.35 -14.26 17.88
CA LYS A 86 3.80 -14.38 18.11
C LYS A 86 4.58 -13.10 17.77
N ALA A 87 4.15 -12.40 16.74
CA ALA A 87 4.81 -11.15 16.32
C ALA A 87 4.59 -10.03 17.35
N VAL A 88 3.40 -9.91 17.93
CA VAL A 88 3.10 -8.86 18.94
C VAL A 88 3.72 -9.13 20.30
N GLU A 89 4.17 -10.35 20.59
CA GLU A 89 4.96 -10.66 21.79
C GLU A 89 6.41 -10.15 21.71
N LYS A 90 6.91 -9.86 20.50
CA LYS A 90 8.26 -9.32 20.31
C LYS A 90 8.29 -7.86 20.74
N PRO A 91 9.41 -7.38 21.35
CA PRO A 91 9.57 -5.97 21.66
C PRO A 91 9.39 -5.10 20.42
N SER A 92 8.63 -4.02 20.52
CA SER A 92 8.47 -3.05 19.47
C SER A 92 9.53 -1.97 19.59
N GLU A 93 10.26 -1.72 18.50
CA GLU A 93 11.18 -0.60 18.34
C GLU A 93 10.59 0.46 17.39
N PHE A 94 9.26 0.59 17.44
CA PHE A 94 8.54 1.48 16.54
C PHE A 94 9.09 2.91 16.60
N LYS A 95 9.32 3.47 15.41
CA LYS A 95 9.71 4.86 15.22
C LYS A 95 9.03 5.43 13.97
N PRO A 96 8.58 6.68 14.03
CA PRO A 96 8.11 7.38 12.84
C PRO A 96 9.20 7.48 11.77
N LEU A 97 8.80 7.59 10.52
CA LEU A 97 9.72 7.70 9.38
C LEU A 97 10.45 9.05 9.36
N TYR A 98 9.79 10.09 9.83
CA TYR A 98 10.30 11.46 9.95
C TYR A 98 9.84 12.08 11.27
N LYS A 99 10.45 13.20 11.64
CA LYS A 99 10.09 13.97 12.82
C LYS A 99 8.94 14.94 12.50
N ASP A 100 8.09 15.22 13.48
CA ASP A 100 6.96 16.15 13.29
C ASP A 100 7.42 17.57 12.96
N GLU A 101 8.59 17.98 13.49
CA GLU A 101 9.18 19.31 13.27
C GLU A 101 9.87 19.46 11.91
N ALA A 102 10.04 18.39 11.13
CA ALA A 102 10.57 18.48 9.78
C ALA A 102 9.65 19.34 8.88
N SER A 103 10.21 20.04 7.92
CA SER A 103 9.41 20.79 6.94
C SER A 103 8.52 19.88 6.11
N LEU A 104 7.46 20.41 5.53
CA LEU A 104 6.57 19.63 4.66
C LEU A 104 7.35 19.03 3.47
N GLU A 105 8.29 19.78 2.89
CA GLU A 105 9.12 19.29 1.80
C GLU A 105 10.01 18.12 2.24
N GLU A 106 10.66 18.21 3.41
CA GLU A 106 11.46 17.11 3.96
C GLU A 106 10.63 15.86 4.25
N LYS A 107 9.42 16.01 4.79
CA LYS A 107 8.49 14.88 5.02
C LYS A 107 8.13 14.20 3.70
N ILE A 108 7.76 14.97 2.69
CA ILE A 108 7.40 14.47 1.36
C ILE A 108 8.60 13.75 0.71
N GLU A 109 9.78 14.37 0.77
CA GLU A 109 11.01 13.78 0.22
C GLU A 109 11.38 12.48 0.93
N THR A 110 11.26 12.43 2.26
CA THR A 110 11.50 11.24 3.05
C THR A 110 10.58 10.10 2.63
N VAL A 111 9.28 10.34 2.50
CA VAL A 111 8.33 9.31 2.04
C VAL A 111 8.66 8.84 0.62
N ALA A 112 8.97 9.76 -0.28
CA ALA A 112 9.28 9.41 -1.67
C ALA A 112 10.55 8.55 -1.78
N LYS A 113 11.61 8.91 -1.09
CA LYS A 113 12.89 8.17 -1.12
C LYS A 113 12.79 6.87 -0.33
N GLU A 114 12.36 6.94 0.91
CA GLU A 114 12.41 5.81 1.82
C GLU A 114 11.34 4.75 1.53
N ILE A 115 10.10 5.18 1.24
CA ILE A 115 8.97 4.25 1.02
C ILE A 115 8.85 3.85 -0.44
N TYR A 116 8.92 4.82 -1.36
CA TYR A 116 8.72 4.51 -2.78
C TYR A 116 10.01 4.16 -3.51
N GLY A 117 11.17 4.56 -2.98
CA GLY A 117 12.47 4.32 -3.62
C GLY A 117 12.76 5.26 -4.79
N ALA A 118 12.17 6.46 -4.79
CA ALA A 118 12.46 7.48 -5.77
C ALA A 118 13.84 8.12 -5.55
N ASP A 119 14.48 8.54 -6.63
CA ASP A 119 15.76 9.28 -6.55
C ASP A 119 15.54 10.73 -6.11
N GLY A 120 14.34 11.27 -6.32
CA GLY A 120 14.03 12.65 -5.96
C GLY A 120 12.57 13.01 -6.22
N ILE A 121 12.28 14.30 -6.02
CA ILE A 121 10.95 14.88 -6.19
C ILE A 121 11.05 16.15 -7.02
N THR A 122 10.03 16.36 -7.84
CA THR A 122 9.77 17.63 -8.49
C THR A 122 8.40 18.16 -8.08
N TYR A 123 8.26 19.47 -8.06
CA TYR A 123 7.04 20.15 -7.66
C TYR A 123 6.55 21.06 -8.78
N SER A 124 5.25 21.07 -9.02
CA SER A 124 4.63 22.12 -9.82
C SER A 124 4.72 23.48 -9.09
N ASP A 125 4.61 24.58 -9.83
CA ASP A 125 4.62 25.92 -9.23
C ASP A 125 3.41 26.10 -8.29
N ALA A 126 2.27 25.51 -8.60
CA ALA A 126 1.10 25.50 -7.74
C ALA A 126 1.36 24.77 -6.41
N ALA A 127 1.99 23.59 -6.47
CA ALA A 127 2.34 22.82 -5.29
C ALA A 127 3.32 23.56 -4.38
N LYS A 128 4.36 24.18 -4.94
CA LYS A 128 5.31 25.01 -4.17
C LYS A 128 4.65 26.18 -3.46
N LYS A 129 3.78 26.89 -4.17
CA LYS A 129 3.05 28.01 -3.60
C LYS A 129 2.14 27.58 -2.44
N GLU A 130 1.47 26.44 -2.61
CA GLU A 130 0.55 25.95 -1.58
C GLU A 130 1.29 25.41 -0.36
N LEU A 131 2.43 24.70 -0.54
CA LEU A 131 3.27 24.28 0.58
C LEU A 131 3.68 25.46 1.45
N LYS A 132 4.19 26.52 0.81
CA LYS A 132 4.56 27.75 1.52
C LYS A 132 3.37 28.37 2.25
N HIS A 133 2.20 28.44 1.61
CA HIS A 133 0.99 28.98 2.22
C HIS A 133 0.55 28.18 3.44
N ILE A 134 0.60 26.85 3.38
CA ILE A 134 0.27 25.96 4.50
C ILE A 134 1.22 26.19 5.68
N GLU A 135 2.52 26.34 5.42
CA GLU A 135 3.52 26.64 6.44
C GLU A 135 3.30 28.03 7.07
N GLU A 136 3.02 29.05 6.26
CA GLU A 136 2.69 30.42 6.72
C GLU A 136 1.43 30.45 7.60
N MET A 137 0.46 29.56 7.34
CA MET A 137 -0.73 29.39 8.20
C MET A 137 -0.44 28.66 9.52
N GLY A 138 0.79 28.17 9.74
CA GLY A 138 1.19 27.48 10.96
C GLY A 138 0.92 25.95 10.94
N PHE A 139 0.64 25.36 9.79
CA PHE A 139 0.35 23.94 9.64
C PHE A 139 1.55 23.09 9.15
N GLY A 140 2.76 23.62 9.18
CA GLY A 140 3.97 22.92 8.75
C GLY A 140 4.30 21.66 9.55
N ASN A 141 3.80 21.55 10.79
CA ASN A 141 4.02 20.37 11.64
C ASN A 141 3.09 19.18 11.32
N LEU A 142 2.06 19.38 10.48
CA LEU A 142 1.14 18.31 10.14
C LEU A 142 1.84 17.17 9.36
N PRO A 143 1.40 15.91 9.56
CA PRO A 143 1.88 14.80 8.74
C PRO A 143 1.41 14.92 7.29
N VAL A 144 2.13 14.25 6.38
CA VAL A 144 1.81 14.23 4.97
C VAL A 144 1.14 12.91 4.56
N CYS A 145 0.12 12.99 3.73
CA CYS A 145 -0.53 11.86 3.09
C CYS A 145 -0.29 11.93 1.59
N MET A 146 0.60 11.06 1.09
CA MET A 146 0.92 11.03 -0.34
C MET A 146 -0.05 10.16 -1.10
N ALA A 147 -0.80 10.77 -2.03
CA ALA A 147 -1.73 10.09 -2.92
C ALA A 147 -1.09 9.93 -4.31
N LYS A 148 -0.91 8.67 -4.72
CA LYS A 148 -0.35 8.29 -6.02
C LYS A 148 -1.12 7.12 -6.62
N THR A 149 -0.77 6.73 -7.85
CA THR A 149 -1.35 5.53 -8.47
C THR A 149 -1.15 4.28 -7.60
N GLN A 150 -2.16 3.43 -7.53
CA GLN A 150 -2.11 2.15 -6.83
C GLN A 150 -1.34 1.07 -7.61
N TYR A 151 -1.02 1.30 -8.88
CA TYR A 151 -0.42 0.29 -9.75
C TYR A 151 1.11 0.26 -9.73
N SER A 152 1.76 1.24 -9.11
CA SER A 152 3.22 1.34 -9.10
C SER A 152 3.73 1.98 -7.82
N LEU A 153 4.97 1.74 -7.45
CA LEU A 153 5.69 2.51 -6.45
C LEU A 153 6.07 3.92 -6.95
N SER A 154 6.14 4.14 -8.27
CA SER A 154 6.28 5.47 -8.89
C SER A 154 4.91 6.15 -9.09
N ASP A 155 4.92 7.37 -9.58
CA ASP A 155 3.71 8.09 -10.04
C ASP A 155 3.28 7.71 -11.47
N ASN A 156 4.05 6.84 -12.16
CA ASN A 156 3.73 6.29 -13.46
C ASN A 156 3.16 4.87 -13.33
N PRO A 157 1.86 4.63 -13.63
CA PRO A 157 1.23 3.32 -13.47
C PRO A 157 1.78 2.22 -14.38
N LYS A 158 2.64 2.56 -15.35
CA LYS A 158 3.25 1.59 -16.26
C LYS A 158 4.57 1.00 -15.73
N LEU A 159 5.17 1.61 -14.72
CA LEU A 159 6.39 1.12 -14.09
C LEU A 159 6.04 0.11 -13.00
N LEU A 160 5.90 -1.15 -13.39
CA LEU A 160 5.47 -2.24 -12.50
C LEU A 160 6.63 -2.81 -11.66
N GLY A 161 6.26 -3.57 -10.63
CA GLY A 161 7.21 -4.26 -9.76
C GLY A 161 7.92 -3.29 -8.81
N ARG A 162 9.25 -3.32 -8.84
CA ARG A 162 10.10 -2.41 -8.06
C ARG A 162 10.87 -1.50 -9.02
N PRO A 163 10.29 -0.36 -9.43
CA PRO A 163 10.96 0.57 -10.32
C PRO A 163 12.15 1.24 -9.63
N GLU A 164 13.16 1.57 -10.42
CA GLU A 164 14.38 2.29 -10.02
C GLU A 164 14.59 3.49 -10.94
N ASN A 165 15.45 4.43 -10.55
CA ASN A 165 15.83 5.60 -11.33
C ASN A 165 14.63 6.44 -11.78
N PHE A 166 13.73 6.76 -10.85
CA PHE A 166 12.57 7.59 -11.13
C PHE A 166 12.42 8.74 -10.14
N THR A 167 11.75 9.78 -10.60
CA THR A 167 11.41 10.97 -9.80
C THR A 167 9.90 11.06 -9.68
N ILE A 168 9.40 11.40 -8.49
CA ILE A 168 7.97 11.62 -8.25
C ILE A 168 7.65 13.10 -8.50
N ASN A 169 6.59 13.36 -9.28
CA ASN A 169 6.11 14.71 -9.50
C ASN A 169 4.92 15.04 -8.61
N VAL A 170 5.10 16.00 -7.70
CA VAL A 170 4.04 16.58 -6.88
C VAL A 170 3.30 17.61 -7.72
N ARG A 171 2.06 17.27 -8.08
CA ARG A 171 1.20 18.10 -8.90
C ARG A 171 0.46 19.17 -8.10
N GLU A 172 -0.06 18.78 -6.94
CA GLU A 172 -0.94 19.59 -6.12
C GLU A 172 -0.79 19.19 -4.65
N VAL A 173 -0.94 20.16 -3.77
CA VAL A 173 -0.94 19.96 -2.31
C VAL A 173 -2.14 20.70 -1.75
N TYR A 174 -2.78 20.17 -0.74
CA TYR A 174 -3.80 20.87 0.01
C TYR A 174 -3.90 20.36 1.44
N ILE A 175 -4.36 21.22 2.34
CA ILE A 175 -4.57 20.86 3.74
C ILE A 175 -5.95 20.23 3.94
N ASN A 176 -5.98 19.14 4.68
CA ASN A 176 -7.21 18.57 5.24
C ASN A 176 -7.24 18.87 6.75
N ALA A 177 -7.53 20.13 7.09
CA ALA A 177 -7.43 20.65 8.44
C ALA A 177 -8.29 19.88 9.44
N GLY A 178 -9.50 19.47 9.05
CA GLY A 178 -10.39 18.69 9.93
C GLY A 178 -9.88 17.29 10.25
N ALA A 179 -9.05 16.71 9.40
CA ALA A 179 -8.42 15.41 9.61
C ALA A 179 -6.97 15.53 10.14
N GLY A 180 -6.38 16.72 10.11
CA GLY A 180 -5.07 17.01 10.68
C GLY A 180 -3.90 16.49 9.85
N PHE A 181 -3.97 16.54 8.52
CA PHE A 181 -2.86 16.18 7.63
C PHE A 181 -2.88 16.99 6.31
N VAL A 182 -1.74 17.02 5.66
CA VAL A 182 -1.54 17.62 4.34
C VAL A 182 -1.58 16.53 3.27
N VAL A 183 -2.45 16.70 2.28
CA VAL A 183 -2.57 15.78 1.14
C VAL A 183 -1.65 16.22 0.02
N VAL A 184 -0.88 15.28 -0.51
CA VAL A 184 0.10 15.49 -1.58
C VAL A 184 -0.30 14.63 -2.77
N LEU A 185 -0.80 15.25 -3.84
CA LEU A 185 -1.19 14.55 -5.07
C LEU A 185 -0.02 14.44 -6.04
N THR A 186 0.31 13.23 -6.43
CA THR A 186 1.39 12.95 -7.37
C THR A 186 0.86 12.39 -8.69
N GLY A 187 1.45 12.80 -9.80
CA GLY A 187 1.06 12.32 -11.11
C GLY A 187 -0.44 12.51 -11.43
N LYS A 188 -1.02 11.56 -12.16
CA LYS A 188 -2.45 11.55 -12.49
C LYS A 188 -3.20 10.62 -11.54
N VAL A 189 -3.71 11.14 -10.45
CA VAL A 189 -4.54 10.40 -9.48
C VAL A 189 -6.00 10.82 -9.61
N LEU A 190 -6.89 9.85 -9.65
CA LEU A 190 -8.33 10.08 -9.55
C LEU A 190 -8.70 10.14 -8.06
N THR A 191 -9.23 11.26 -7.62
CA THR A 191 -9.64 11.47 -6.22
C THR A 191 -10.91 10.72 -5.85
N MET A 192 -11.70 10.35 -6.85
CA MET A 192 -12.92 9.54 -6.69
C MET A 192 -13.00 8.52 -7.83
N PRO A 193 -12.22 7.41 -7.79
CA PRO A 193 -12.24 6.43 -8.86
C PRO A 193 -13.53 5.60 -8.85
N GLY A 194 -14.10 5.39 -10.04
CA GLY A 194 -14.99 4.28 -10.28
C GLY A 194 -16.40 4.38 -9.73
N LEU A 195 -16.93 5.58 -9.49
CA LEU A 195 -18.36 5.71 -9.19
C LEU A 195 -19.18 5.40 -10.47
N PRO A 196 -20.03 4.36 -10.44
CA PRO A 196 -20.91 4.06 -11.57
C PRO A 196 -21.94 5.16 -11.77
N LYS A 197 -22.38 5.38 -13.01
CA LYS A 197 -23.47 6.34 -13.32
C LYS A 197 -24.74 6.09 -12.52
N LYS A 198 -25.01 4.82 -12.18
CA LYS A 198 -26.06 4.42 -11.25
C LYS A 198 -25.38 4.05 -9.94
N PRO A 199 -25.53 4.83 -8.86
CA PRO A 199 -24.91 4.53 -7.57
C PRO A 199 -25.30 3.15 -7.06
N ALA A 200 -24.36 2.41 -6.47
CA ALA A 200 -24.62 1.11 -5.87
C ALA A 200 -25.71 1.18 -4.77
N ALA A 201 -25.83 2.34 -4.12
CA ALA A 201 -26.85 2.61 -3.10
C ALA A 201 -28.29 2.36 -3.59
N TYR A 202 -28.57 2.50 -4.87
CA TYR A 202 -29.92 2.18 -5.42
C TYR A 202 -30.20 0.67 -5.49
N GLY A 203 -29.20 -0.17 -5.37
CA GLY A 203 -29.32 -1.63 -5.34
C GLY A 203 -29.05 -2.23 -3.97
N ILE A 204 -28.77 -1.41 -2.96
CA ILE A 204 -28.59 -1.86 -1.58
C ILE A 204 -29.97 -2.01 -0.97
N ASP A 205 -30.34 -3.25 -0.64
CA ASP A 205 -31.52 -3.55 0.11
C ASP A 205 -31.21 -3.68 1.60
N PHE A 206 -32.18 -3.37 2.42
CA PHE A 206 -32.06 -3.44 3.86
C PHE A 206 -32.47 -4.82 4.34
N CYS A 207 -31.50 -5.65 4.68
CA CYS A 207 -31.74 -6.92 5.33
C CYS A 207 -31.08 -6.95 6.71
N LEU A 208 -31.85 -7.23 7.75
CA LEU A 208 -31.35 -7.28 9.13
C LEU A 208 -30.40 -8.45 9.39
N LEU A 209 -30.45 -9.51 8.58
CA LEU A 209 -29.69 -10.74 8.81
C LEU A 209 -28.50 -10.91 7.85
N TYR A 210 -28.59 -10.28 6.68
CA TYR A 210 -27.55 -10.40 5.67
C TYR A 210 -27.27 -9.01 5.11
N THR A 211 -26.11 -8.50 5.40
CA THR A 211 -25.63 -7.26 4.79
C THR A 211 -25.49 -7.45 3.29
N SER A 212 -25.66 -6.40 2.53
CA SER A 212 -25.36 -6.38 1.10
C SER A 212 -23.99 -6.98 0.82
N PRO A 213 -23.82 -7.70 -0.31
CA PRO A 213 -22.54 -8.25 -0.68
C PRO A 213 -21.45 -7.17 -0.65
N SER A 214 -20.30 -7.51 -0.09
CA SER A 214 -19.19 -6.59 -0.03
C SER A 214 -18.73 -6.24 -1.46
N PRO A 215 -18.11 -5.07 -1.70
CA PRO A 215 -17.56 -4.75 -3.01
C PRO A 215 -16.57 -5.81 -3.56
N ARG A 216 -16.05 -6.69 -2.70
CA ARG A 216 -15.22 -7.83 -3.07
C ARG A 216 -16.00 -8.98 -3.67
N ASP A 217 -17.28 -9.12 -3.31
CA ASP A 217 -18.16 -10.20 -3.77
C ASP A 217 -18.85 -9.88 -5.10
N MET A 218 -18.67 -8.65 -5.61
CA MET A 218 -19.25 -8.15 -6.85
C MET A 218 -18.26 -8.15 -8.04
N ARG A 219 -17.18 -8.92 -7.97
CA ARG A 219 -16.18 -9.07 -9.06
C ARG A 219 -16.43 -10.31 -9.88
#